data_9a76b42294a8660e6008087fde55e4d0
#
_entry.id   9a76b42294a8660e6008087fde55e4d0
#
_cell.length_a   1.000
_cell.length_b   1.000
_cell.length_c   1.000
_cell.angle_alpha   90.00
_cell.angle_beta   90.00
_cell.angle_gamma   90.00
#
_symmetry.space_group_name_H-M   'P 1'
#
loop_
_entity.id
_entity.type
_entity.pdbx_description
1 polymer ?
#
loop_
_entity_poly.entity_id
_entity_poly.type
_entity_poly.pdbx_seq_one_letter_code
_entity_poly.pdbx_strand_id
1 'polypeptide(L)'
;MAKQPLILLLISTFIGSLVGGMLGEWLYLSGEVHAQKTNSVNAEEFLLIDQSGRARAGLGLDPIGEVGLVLTSRDGSRTLALSPDGPVAVKLSDRSGRTLWSAP
;
A
#
# COMPACT_ATOMS: atom_id res chain seq x y z
N MET A 1 21.48 -56.93 -9.27
CA MET A 1 22.02 -56.23 -8.09
C MET A 1 22.55 -54.82 -8.38
N ALA A 2 22.86 -54.46 -9.58
CA ALA A 2 23.30 -53.09 -9.91
C ALA A 2 22.21 -52.01 -9.77
N LYS A 3 20.92 -52.36 -9.64
CA LYS A 3 19.82 -51.43 -9.54
C LYS A 3 19.53 -50.89 -8.14
N GLN A 4 19.93 -51.63 -7.07
CA GLN A 4 19.65 -51.18 -5.70
C GLN A 4 20.42 -49.92 -5.26
N PRO A 5 21.70 -49.76 -5.51
CA PRO A 5 22.39 -48.53 -5.12
C PRO A 5 21.89 -47.28 -5.88
N LEU A 6 21.41 -47.46 -7.13
CA LEU A 6 20.83 -46.37 -7.89
C LEU A 6 19.51 -45.89 -7.28
N ILE A 7 18.63 -46.81 -6.83
CA ILE A 7 17.35 -46.48 -6.21
C ILE A 7 17.60 -45.73 -4.89
N LEU A 8 18.53 -46.18 -4.06
CA LEU A 8 18.90 -45.50 -2.81
C LEU A 8 19.43 -44.07 -3.06
N LEU A 9 20.23 -43.90 -4.08
CA LEU A 9 20.77 -42.58 -4.45
C LEU A 9 19.64 -41.64 -4.87
N LEU A 10 18.67 -42.09 -5.67
CA LEU A 10 17.51 -41.29 -6.09
C LEU A 10 16.63 -40.89 -4.93
N ILE A 11 16.37 -41.79 -3.98
CA ILE A 11 15.58 -41.54 -2.78
C ILE A 11 16.25 -40.48 -1.90
N SER A 12 17.55 -40.60 -1.64
CA SER A 12 18.28 -39.65 -0.81
C SER A 12 18.33 -38.26 -1.44
N THR A 13 18.48 -38.14 -2.76
CA THR A 13 18.46 -36.88 -3.47
C THR A 13 17.08 -36.21 -3.37
N PHE A 14 16.01 -36.98 -3.50
CA PHE A 14 14.64 -36.45 -3.40
C PHE A 14 14.34 -35.93 -1.99
N ILE A 15 14.69 -36.64 -0.95
CA ILE A 15 14.50 -36.23 0.44
C ILE A 15 15.33 -34.97 0.75
N GLY A 16 16.57 -34.91 0.31
CA GLY A 16 17.43 -33.75 0.51
C GLY A 16 16.88 -32.49 -0.15
N SER A 17 16.31 -32.60 -1.35
CA SER A 17 15.69 -31.49 -2.06
C SER A 17 14.47 -30.94 -1.33
N LEU A 18 13.62 -31.80 -0.78
CA LEU A 18 12.45 -31.39 -0.01
C LEU A 18 12.81 -30.62 1.25
N VAL A 19 13.76 -31.14 2.02
CA VAL A 19 14.22 -30.47 3.25
C VAL A 19 14.89 -29.14 2.94
N GLY A 20 15.73 -29.08 1.92
CA GLY A 20 16.38 -27.85 1.50
C GLY A 20 15.40 -26.78 1.05
N GLY A 21 14.37 -27.14 0.29
CA GLY A 21 13.32 -26.23 -0.14
C GLY A 21 12.52 -25.64 1.01
N MET A 22 12.12 -26.46 1.99
CA MET A 22 11.39 -25.99 3.17
C MET A 22 12.21 -25.02 4.02
N LEU A 23 13.47 -25.30 4.24
CA LEU A 23 14.36 -24.41 4.99
C LEU A 23 14.60 -23.09 4.25
N GLY A 24 14.72 -23.13 2.94
CA GLY A 24 14.88 -21.92 2.12
C GLY A 24 13.68 -20.98 2.23
N GLU A 25 12.46 -21.48 2.14
CA GLU A 25 11.24 -20.71 2.32
C GLU A 25 11.17 -20.08 3.69
N TRP A 26 11.46 -20.84 4.72
CA TRP A 26 11.41 -20.35 6.10
C TRP A 26 12.39 -19.21 6.33
N LEU A 27 13.59 -19.31 5.83
CA LEU A 27 14.61 -18.25 5.92
C LEU A 27 14.21 -17.00 5.14
N TYR A 28 13.63 -17.17 3.95
CA TYR A 28 13.14 -16.07 3.13
C TYR A 28 12.02 -15.29 3.81
N LEU A 29 11.02 -15.98 4.35
CA LEU A 29 9.90 -15.34 5.06
C LEU A 29 10.38 -14.61 6.32
N SER A 30 11.32 -15.16 7.07
CA SER A 30 11.91 -14.49 8.22
C SER A 30 12.66 -13.21 7.84
N GLY A 31 13.36 -13.22 6.71
CA GLY A 31 14.05 -12.04 6.18
C GLY A 31 13.09 -10.92 5.79
N GLU A 32 11.98 -11.25 5.14
CA GLU A 32 10.96 -10.27 4.76
C GLU A 32 10.33 -9.60 5.97
N VAL A 33 9.99 -10.37 7.00
CA VAL A 33 9.40 -9.84 8.24
C VAL A 33 10.34 -8.82 8.91
N HIS A 34 11.64 -9.08 8.90
CA HIS A 34 12.62 -8.12 9.44
C HIS A 34 12.79 -6.88 8.57
N ALA A 35 12.70 -7.01 7.23
CA ALA A 35 12.83 -5.89 6.30
C ALA A 35 11.67 -4.89 6.39
N GLN A 36 10.49 -5.31 6.88
CA GLN A 36 9.30 -4.48 6.99
C GLN A 36 9.20 -3.68 8.30
N LYS A 37 10.17 -3.82 9.21
CA LYS A 37 10.21 -3.01 10.45
C LYS A 37 10.74 -1.62 10.17
N THR A 38 9.93 -0.78 9.52
CA THR A 38 10.22 0.64 9.35
C THR A 38 9.24 1.45 10.18
N ASN A 39 9.71 2.56 10.78
CA ASN A 39 8.87 3.48 11.54
C ASN A 39 8.24 4.56 10.65
N SER A 40 8.41 4.46 9.35
CA SER A 40 7.88 5.43 8.38
C SER A 40 7.29 4.71 7.17
N VAL A 41 6.27 5.33 6.57
CA VAL A 41 5.68 4.90 5.30
C VAL A 41 5.90 6.02 4.30
N ASN A 42 6.56 5.70 3.18
CA ASN A 42 6.83 6.66 2.12
C ASN A 42 5.99 6.31 0.90
N ALA A 43 5.20 7.28 0.43
CA ALA A 43 4.35 7.11 -0.74
C ALA A 43 4.10 8.46 -1.41
N GLU A 44 3.77 8.44 -2.70
CA GLU A 44 3.38 9.63 -3.44
C GLU A 44 1.92 10.00 -3.20
N GLU A 45 1.10 9.01 -2.82
CA GLU A 45 -0.32 9.19 -2.61
C GLU A 45 -0.85 8.17 -1.60
N PHE A 46 -1.74 8.63 -0.73
CA PHE A 46 -2.53 7.79 0.18
C PHE A 46 -4.00 8.02 -0.08
N LEU A 47 -4.76 6.95 -0.31
CA LEU A 47 -6.20 7.00 -0.51
C LEU A 47 -6.92 6.21 0.57
N LEU A 48 -8.00 6.79 1.10
CA LEU A 48 -8.93 6.09 1.97
C LEU A 48 -10.12 5.65 1.13
N ILE A 49 -10.28 4.35 0.97
CA ILE A 49 -11.33 3.74 0.15
C ILE A 49 -12.39 3.15 1.07
N ASP A 50 -13.66 3.46 0.83
CA ASP A 50 -14.76 2.92 1.61
C ASP A 50 -15.17 1.51 1.13
N GLN A 51 -16.16 0.92 1.79
CA GLN A 51 -16.60 -0.44 1.47
C GLN A 51 -17.19 -0.56 0.06
N SER A 52 -17.67 0.53 -0.51
CA SER A 52 -18.20 0.55 -1.89
C SER A 52 -17.10 0.70 -2.95
N GLY A 53 -15.86 0.85 -2.55
CA GLY A 53 -14.73 1.05 -3.46
C GLY A 53 -14.50 2.51 -3.86
N ARG A 54 -15.22 3.46 -3.26
CA ARG A 54 -15.10 4.88 -3.58
C ARG A 54 -14.04 5.54 -2.69
N ALA A 55 -13.19 6.39 -3.27
CA ALA A 55 -12.22 7.17 -2.51
C ALA A 55 -12.92 8.26 -1.70
N ARG A 56 -12.69 8.26 -0.39
CA ARG A 56 -13.29 9.20 0.56
C ARG A 56 -12.30 10.24 1.06
N ALA A 57 -11.03 9.96 0.97
CA ALA A 57 -9.96 10.88 1.34
C ALA A 57 -8.73 10.61 0.48
N GLY A 58 -7.95 11.64 0.25
CA GLY A 58 -6.68 11.52 -0.46
C GLY A 58 -5.67 12.52 0.07
N LEU A 59 -4.47 12.05 0.33
CA LEU A 59 -3.30 12.88 0.64
C LEU A 59 -2.25 12.55 -0.41
N GLY A 60 -1.78 13.55 -1.15
CA GLY A 60 -0.82 13.26 -2.20
C GLY A 60 -0.24 14.50 -2.83
N LEU A 61 0.61 14.25 -3.83
CA LEU A 61 1.23 15.28 -4.65
C LEU A 61 0.54 15.31 -6.01
N ASP A 62 0.30 16.51 -6.55
CA ASP A 62 -0.16 16.66 -7.92
C ASP A 62 1.01 16.54 -8.90
N PRO A 63 0.76 16.58 -10.25
CA PRO A 63 1.85 16.49 -11.24
C PRO A 63 2.92 17.57 -11.15
N ILE A 64 2.62 18.72 -10.54
CA ILE A 64 3.59 19.80 -10.34
C ILE A 64 4.26 19.79 -8.97
N GLY A 65 3.96 18.78 -8.14
CA GLY A 65 4.60 18.58 -6.84
C GLY A 65 3.94 19.29 -5.67
N GLU A 66 2.76 19.87 -5.85
CA GLU A 66 2.02 20.52 -4.77
C GLU A 66 1.30 19.44 -3.92
N VAL A 67 1.40 19.57 -2.60
CA VAL A 67 0.74 18.64 -1.69
C VAL A 67 -0.71 19.07 -1.45
N GLY A 68 -1.61 18.08 -1.33
CA GLY A 68 -3.01 18.31 -1.02
C GLY A 68 -3.63 17.21 -0.20
N LEU A 69 -4.59 17.58 0.65
CA LEU A 69 -5.43 16.64 1.39
C LEU A 69 -6.88 16.95 1.05
N VAL A 70 -7.62 15.94 0.61
CA VAL A 70 -9.03 16.07 0.24
C VAL A 70 -9.85 15.08 1.03
N LEU A 71 -10.95 15.53 1.65
CA LEU A 71 -11.89 14.74 2.39
C LEU A 71 -13.28 14.93 1.79
N THR A 72 -13.96 13.82 1.47
CA THR A 72 -15.31 13.85 0.88
C THR A 72 -16.32 13.24 1.86
N SER A 73 -17.45 13.91 2.05
CA SER A 73 -18.52 13.44 2.89
C SER A 73 -19.13 12.13 2.36
N ARG A 74 -19.81 11.39 3.23
CA ARG A 74 -20.38 10.08 2.90
C ARG A 74 -21.30 10.12 1.68
N ASP A 75 -22.12 11.15 1.57
CA ASP A 75 -23.07 11.34 0.46
C ASP A 75 -22.51 12.12 -0.71
N GLY A 76 -21.25 12.59 -0.63
CA GLY A 76 -20.61 13.39 -1.67
C GLY A 76 -21.04 14.85 -1.71
N SER A 77 -21.86 15.31 -0.74
CA SER A 77 -22.41 16.67 -0.74
C SER A 77 -21.39 17.74 -0.37
N ARG A 78 -20.33 17.38 0.35
CA ARG A 78 -19.30 18.32 0.80
C ARG A 78 -17.92 17.76 0.57
N THR A 79 -17.00 18.65 0.21
CA THR A 79 -15.57 18.32 0.06
C THR A 79 -14.75 19.34 0.81
N LEU A 80 -13.88 18.86 1.70
CA LEU A 80 -12.89 19.68 2.41
C LEU A 80 -11.54 19.48 1.74
N ALA A 81 -10.91 20.56 1.32
CA ALA A 81 -9.60 20.55 0.68
C ALA A 81 -8.60 21.39 1.46
N LEU A 82 -7.42 20.84 1.66
CA LEU A 82 -6.27 21.51 2.26
C LEU A 82 -5.16 21.56 1.21
N SER A 83 -4.71 22.76 0.85
CA SER A 83 -3.70 22.98 -0.19
C SER A 83 -2.78 24.12 0.23
N PRO A 84 -1.71 23.84 0.98
CA PRO A 84 -0.83 24.91 1.47
C PRO A 84 -0.15 25.69 0.35
N ASP A 85 0.00 25.09 -0.82
CA ASP A 85 0.62 25.74 -1.99
C ASP A 85 -0.39 26.50 -2.86
N GLY A 86 -1.69 26.35 -2.58
CA GLY A 86 -2.73 26.99 -3.38
C GLY A 86 -3.07 28.40 -2.92
N PRO A 87 -3.89 29.13 -3.71
CA PRO A 87 -4.33 30.48 -3.35
C PRO A 87 -5.25 30.49 -2.12
N VAL A 88 -5.93 29.39 -1.84
CA VAL A 88 -6.78 29.18 -0.66
C VAL A 88 -6.29 27.94 0.06
N ALA A 89 -5.80 28.10 1.29
CA ALA A 89 -5.19 27.01 2.02
C ALA A 89 -6.22 25.97 2.51
N VAL A 90 -7.41 26.43 2.95
CA VAL A 90 -8.48 25.54 3.41
C VAL A 90 -9.79 25.94 2.72
N LYS A 91 -10.47 24.95 2.15
CA LYS A 91 -11.71 25.20 1.40
C LYS A 91 -12.72 24.09 1.64
N LEU A 92 -13.94 24.48 2.04
CA LEU A 92 -15.09 23.59 2.12
C LEU A 92 -16.05 23.96 0.99
N SER A 93 -16.40 23.00 0.13
CA SER A 93 -17.30 23.23 -1.01
C SER A 93 -18.45 22.21 -1.02
N ASP A 94 -19.52 22.55 -1.72
CA ASP A 94 -20.67 21.68 -1.94
C ASP A 94 -20.51 20.84 -3.21
N ARG A 95 -21.52 20.02 -3.53
CA ARG A 95 -21.51 19.14 -4.71
C ARG A 95 -21.38 19.90 -6.03
N SER A 96 -21.90 21.12 -6.10
CA SER A 96 -21.81 21.95 -7.30
C SER A 96 -20.47 22.68 -7.44
N GLY A 97 -19.58 22.55 -6.46
CA GLY A 97 -18.29 23.24 -6.45
C GLY A 97 -18.34 24.63 -5.80
N ARG A 98 -19.50 25.04 -5.25
CA ARG A 98 -19.62 26.32 -4.57
C ARG A 98 -18.90 26.30 -3.24
N THR A 99 -18.09 27.30 -2.96
CA THR A 99 -17.39 27.45 -1.69
C THR A 99 -18.36 27.79 -0.57
N LEU A 100 -18.43 26.92 0.45
CA LEU A 100 -19.22 27.15 1.66
C LEU A 100 -18.43 27.91 2.71
N TRP A 101 -17.15 27.64 2.79
CA TRP A 101 -16.23 28.27 3.73
C TRP A 101 -14.81 28.14 3.22
N SER A 102 -13.99 29.16 3.44
CA SER A 102 -12.57 29.11 3.07
C SER A 102 -11.73 29.96 4.00
N ALA A 103 -10.45 29.61 4.10
CA ALA A 103 -9.45 30.37 4.83
C ALA A 103 -8.16 30.47 4.00
N PRO A 104 -7.51 31.62 3.98
CA PRO A 104 -6.25 31.79 3.25
C PRO A 104 -5.08 31.04 3.91
#